data_99c17dab316c53ada3534c0c85dd382f
#
_entry.id   99c17dab316c53ada3534c0c85dd382f
#
_cell.length_a   1.000
_cell.length_b   1.000
_cell.length_c   1.000
_cell.angle_alpha   90.00
_cell.angle_beta   90.00
_cell.angle_gamma   90.00
#
_symmetry.space_group_name_H-M   'P 1'
#
loop_
_entity.id
_entity.type
_entity.pdbx_description
1 polymer ?
#
loop_
_entity_poly.entity_id
_entity_poly.type
_entity_poly.pdbx_seq_one_letter_code
_entity_poly.pdbx_strand_id
1 'polypeptide(L)'
;MNNNLILLLALGTAGMLLLFCSVILLQIRSQNRMLKMREQAQEAELQHQKDLLTAAVLTQENERRRIGQDLHDDIGAALSGLRLSLELYTPPDNANEIYLAFKGRCREQIDSIIKEVRHISHHLSPALLSLYGLEAALNKQLQYINDSSGLSAVLNNEATDVVNQLSLETATAIYRVLEELLNNTIKHAAATEIAINLSAQQSKLIIGYEDNGKGLPANTDVFINGIGMRNIESRLSLIGAQYQLGAPEKKGFQINMQYSLPQS
;
A
#
# COMPACT_ATOMS: atom_id res chain seq x y z
N MET A 1 -20.94 -38.84 75.83
CA MET A 1 -21.52 -39.14 74.49
C MET A 1 -21.57 -37.98 73.55
N ASN A 2 -21.56 -36.74 74.05
CA ASN A 2 -21.67 -35.55 73.16
C ASN A 2 -20.40 -35.16 72.37
N ASN A 3 -19.22 -35.39 72.86
CA ASN A 3 -17.97 -34.95 72.22
C ASN A 3 -17.66 -35.70 70.90
N ASN A 4 -18.00 -36.98 70.81
CA ASN A 4 -17.80 -37.74 69.55
C ASN A 4 -18.77 -37.33 68.48
N LEU A 5 -19.99 -36.88 68.79
CA LEU A 5 -20.94 -36.40 67.86
C LEU A 5 -20.54 -35.03 67.30
N ILE A 6 -20.01 -34.14 68.10
CA ILE A 6 -19.50 -32.84 67.71
C ILE A 6 -18.30 -32.99 66.78
N LEU A 7 -17.38 -33.94 67.13
CA LEU A 7 -16.21 -34.22 66.28
C LEU A 7 -16.63 -34.76 64.91
N LEU A 8 -17.60 -35.65 64.82
CA LEU A 8 -18.12 -36.22 63.58
C LEU A 8 -18.80 -35.17 62.71
N LEU A 9 -19.57 -34.25 63.30
CA LEU A 9 -20.17 -33.11 62.59
C LEU A 9 -19.11 -32.14 62.08
N ALA A 10 -18.06 -31.85 62.86
CA ALA A 10 -16.95 -30.97 62.43
C ALA A 10 -16.13 -31.57 61.27
N LEU A 11 -15.86 -32.88 61.32
CA LEU A 11 -15.17 -33.58 60.20
C LEU A 11 -16.04 -33.61 58.92
N GLY A 12 -17.33 -33.85 59.06
CA GLY A 12 -18.29 -33.84 57.97
C GLY A 12 -18.36 -32.46 57.25
N THR A 13 -18.48 -31.39 58.07
CA THR A 13 -18.51 -30.00 57.52
C THR A 13 -17.16 -29.60 56.88
N ALA A 14 -16.01 -30.00 57.48
CA ALA A 14 -14.71 -29.74 56.90
C ALA A 14 -14.53 -30.49 55.58
N GLY A 15 -14.97 -31.74 55.48
CA GLY A 15 -14.95 -32.51 54.22
C GLY A 15 -15.79 -31.90 53.12
N MET A 16 -16.98 -31.40 53.50
CA MET A 16 -17.89 -30.71 52.55
C MET A 16 -17.30 -29.40 52.04
N LEU A 17 -16.63 -28.62 52.90
CA LEU A 17 -15.94 -27.39 52.55
C LEU A 17 -14.78 -27.67 51.60
N LEU A 18 -13.96 -28.71 51.84
CA LEU A 18 -12.88 -29.11 50.98
C LEU A 18 -13.36 -29.55 49.59
N LEU A 19 -14.44 -30.33 49.53
CA LEU A 19 -15.08 -30.69 48.26
C LEU A 19 -15.58 -29.45 47.49
N PHE A 20 -16.22 -28.54 48.18
CA PHE A 20 -16.71 -27.30 47.58
C PHE A 20 -15.55 -26.43 47.03
N CYS A 21 -14.49 -26.24 47.81
CA CYS A 21 -13.29 -25.54 47.36
C CYS A 21 -12.62 -26.24 46.16
N SER A 22 -12.57 -27.56 46.17
CA SER A 22 -12.01 -28.35 45.06
C SER A 22 -12.82 -28.13 43.74
N VAL A 23 -14.17 -28.14 43.83
CA VAL A 23 -15.04 -27.91 42.69
C VAL A 23 -14.85 -26.49 42.14
N ILE A 24 -14.79 -25.48 43.03
CA ILE A 24 -14.54 -24.08 42.61
C ILE A 24 -13.19 -23.96 41.90
N LEU A 25 -12.13 -24.54 42.48
CA LEU A 25 -10.78 -24.51 41.88
C LEU A 25 -10.76 -25.19 40.52
N LEU A 26 -11.45 -26.31 40.35
CA LEU A 26 -11.57 -26.97 39.04
C LEU A 26 -12.33 -26.12 38.04
N GLN A 27 -13.39 -25.44 38.46
CA GLN A 27 -14.19 -24.57 37.63
C GLN A 27 -13.39 -23.33 37.18
N ILE A 28 -12.64 -22.70 38.09
CA ILE A 28 -11.74 -21.58 37.75
C ILE A 28 -10.65 -22.02 36.77
N ARG A 29 -10.04 -23.18 37.01
CA ARG A 29 -9.03 -23.74 36.07
C ARG A 29 -9.61 -24.05 34.72
N SER A 30 -10.82 -24.59 34.65
CA SER A 30 -11.52 -24.87 33.39
C SER A 30 -11.85 -23.59 32.65
N GLN A 31 -12.37 -22.57 33.33
CA GLN A 31 -12.67 -21.25 32.74
C GLN A 31 -11.38 -20.59 32.21
N ASN A 32 -10.32 -20.57 32.97
CA ASN A 32 -9.04 -20.00 32.55
C ASN A 32 -8.44 -20.72 31.32
N ARG A 33 -8.62 -22.05 31.23
CA ARG A 33 -8.22 -22.81 30.03
C ARG A 33 -9.06 -22.44 28.83
N MET A 34 -10.36 -22.29 28.99
CA MET A 34 -11.27 -21.89 27.91
C MET A 34 -10.96 -20.49 27.41
N LEU A 35 -10.67 -19.53 28.31
CA LEU A 35 -10.27 -18.17 27.95
C LEU A 35 -8.99 -18.18 27.14
N LYS A 36 -7.93 -18.88 27.60
CA LYS A 36 -6.67 -19.01 26.86
C LYS A 36 -6.84 -19.65 25.48
N MET A 37 -7.67 -20.70 25.36
CA MET A 37 -7.97 -21.30 24.06
C MET A 37 -8.68 -20.34 23.12
N ARG A 38 -9.60 -19.51 23.63
CA ARG A 38 -10.28 -18.48 22.82
C ARG A 38 -9.33 -17.39 22.36
N GLU A 39 -8.45 -16.89 23.25
CA GLU A 39 -7.41 -15.92 22.91
C GLU A 39 -6.49 -16.48 21.81
N GLN A 40 -5.98 -17.69 21.97
CA GLN A 40 -5.13 -18.34 20.97
C GLN A 40 -5.86 -18.57 19.63
N ALA A 41 -7.13 -18.95 19.67
CA ALA A 41 -7.93 -19.10 18.45
C ALA A 41 -8.16 -17.77 17.73
N GLN A 42 -8.40 -16.69 18.48
CA GLN A 42 -8.56 -15.35 17.92
C GLN A 42 -7.24 -14.82 17.34
N GLU A 43 -6.11 -15.03 18.02
CA GLU A 43 -4.79 -14.67 17.52
C GLU A 43 -4.47 -15.44 16.22
N ALA A 44 -4.73 -16.75 16.20
CA ALA A 44 -4.51 -17.57 15.01
C ALA A 44 -5.39 -17.15 13.83
N GLU A 45 -6.65 -16.82 14.08
CA GLU A 45 -7.57 -16.31 13.06
C GLU A 45 -7.10 -14.96 12.52
N LEU A 46 -6.70 -14.03 13.41
CA LEU A 46 -6.17 -12.74 12.99
C LEU A 46 -4.89 -12.87 12.14
N GLN A 47 -3.98 -13.79 12.55
CA GLN A 47 -2.78 -14.08 11.78
C GLN A 47 -3.12 -14.66 10.41
N HIS A 48 -4.04 -15.62 10.35
CA HIS A 48 -4.49 -16.19 9.09
C HIS A 48 -5.09 -15.14 8.13
N GLN A 49 -5.90 -14.21 8.66
CA GLN A 49 -6.44 -13.09 7.88
C GLN A 49 -5.35 -12.17 7.35
N LYS A 50 -4.32 -11.88 8.16
CA LYS A 50 -3.15 -11.11 7.72
C LYS A 50 -2.38 -11.83 6.61
N ASP A 51 -2.17 -13.12 6.74
CA ASP A 51 -1.46 -13.92 5.74
C ASP A 51 -2.22 -13.98 4.41
N LEU A 52 -3.56 -14.13 4.46
CA LEU A 52 -4.41 -14.08 3.28
C LEU A 52 -4.36 -12.71 2.59
N LEU A 53 -4.41 -11.62 3.36
CA LEU A 53 -4.32 -10.27 2.83
C LEU A 53 -2.96 -10.02 2.17
N THR A 54 -1.89 -10.46 2.82
CA THR A 54 -0.53 -10.42 2.30
C THR A 54 -0.40 -11.16 0.97
N ALA A 55 -0.90 -12.39 0.91
CA ALA A 55 -0.90 -13.19 -0.31
C ALA A 55 -1.72 -12.54 -1.44
N ALA A 56 -2.86 -11.94 -1.11
CA ALA A 56 -3.70 -11.21 -2.07
C ALA A 56 -2.97 -9.99 -2.65
N VAL A 57 -2.30 -9.19 -1.81
CA VAL A 57 -1.52 -8.03 -2.25
C VAL A 57 -0.37 -8.43 -3.16
N LEU A 58 0.39 -9.48 -2.81
CA LEU A 58 1.48 -9.98 -3.63
C LEU A 58 0.98 -10.54 -4.98
N THR A 59 -0.13 -11.28 -4.98
CA THR A 59 -0.75 -11.78 -6.19
C THR A 59 -1.21 -10.64 -7.10
N GLN A 60 -1.84 -9.61 -6.53
CA GLN A 60 -2.25 -8.42 -7.26
C GLN A 60 -1.07 -7.67 -7.87
N GLU A 61 0.05 -7.55 -7.13
CA GLU A 61 1.25 -6.87 -7.65
C GLU A 61 1.89 -7.65 -8.80
N ASN A 62 1.96 -8.98 -8.69
CA ASN A 62 2.45 -9.85 -9.76
C ASN A 62 1.58 -9.75 -11.01
N GLU A 63 0.26 -9.73 -10.84
CA GLU A 63 -0.68 -9.59 -11.96
C GLU A 63 -0.59 -8.21 -12.61
N ARG A 64 -0.47 -7.13 -11.82
CA ARG A 64 -0.22 -5.78 -12.34
C ARG A 64 1.07 -5.72 -13.16
N ARG A 65 2.15 -6.35 -12.67
CA ARG A 65 3.42 -6.42 -13.39
C ARG A 65 3.24 -7.15 -14.71
N ARG A 66 2.58 -8.31 -14.71
CA ARG A 66 2.31 -9.11 -15.92
C ARG A 66 1.52 -8.29 -16.95
N ILE A 67 0.38 -7.71 -16.54
CA ILE A 67 -0.45 -6.89 -17.43
C ILE A 67 0.33 -5.68 -17.98
N GLY A 68 1.14 -5.03 -17.16
CA GLY A 68 1.97 -3.91 -17.60
C GLY A 68 2.98 -4.32 -18.67
N GLN A 69 3.61 -5.49 -18.52
CA GLN A 69 4.51 -6.03 -19.54
C GLN A 69 3.78 -6.42 -20.83
N ASP A 70 2.65 -7.13 -20.71
CA ASP A 70 1.81 -7.53 -21.87
C ASP A 70 1.33 -6.29 -22.66
N LEU A 71 0.89 -5.23 -21.96
CA LEU A 71 0.52 -3.96 -22.60
C LEU A 71 1.68 -3.29 -23.34
N HIS A 72 2.86 -3.28 -22.72
CA HIS A 72 4.04 -2.67 -23.33
C HIS A 72 4.48 -3.45 -24.57
N ASP A 73 4.56 -4.77 -24.47
CA ASP A 73 5.16 -5.64 -25.49
C ASP A 73 4.18 -5.88 -26.64
N ASP A 74 2.94 -6.23 -26.37
CA ASP A 74 1.98 -6.59 -27.41
C ASP A 74 1.35 -5.33 -28.06
N ILE A 75 0.74 -4.46 -27.24
CA ILE A 75 0.03 -3.29 -27.77
C ILE A 75 1.02 -2.21 -28.22
N GLY A 76 2.10 -2.00 -27.49
CA GLY A 76 3.14 -1.06 -27.87
C GLY A 76 3.82 -1.44 -29.19
N ALA A 77 4.12 -2.73 -29.39
CA ALA A 77 4.69 -3.24 -30.65
C ALA A 77 3.68 -3.14 -31.82
N ALA A 78 2.40 -3.50 -31.59
CA ALA A 78 1.37 -3.41 -32.63
C ALA A 78 1.15 -1.98 -33.11
N LEU A 79 1.07 -1.01 -32.18
CA LEU A 79 0.92 0.41 -32.50
C LEU A 79 2.15 0.97 -33.22
N SER A 80 3.36 0.54 -32.81
CA SER A 80 4.61 0.93 -33.48
C SER A 80 4.67 0.37 -34.90
N GLY A 81 4.22 -0.87 -35.11
CA GLY A 81 4.08 -1.48 -36.42
C GLY A 81 3.07 -0.77 -37.32
N LEU A 82 1.91 -0.40 -36.76
CA LEU A 82 0.89 0.38 -37.48
C LEU A 82 1.41 1.77 -37.89
N ARG A 83 2.13 2.45 -37.00
CA ARG A 83 2.79 3.72 -37.29
C ARG A 83 3.80 3.58 -38.42
N LEU A 84 4.66 2.56 -38.37
CA LEU A 84 5.65 2.29 -39.41
C LEU A 84 4.97 1.99 -40.75
N SER A 85 3.91 1.18 -40.77
CA SER A 85 3.12 0.89 -41.97
C SER A 85 2.50 2.14 -42.57
N LEU A 86 2.01 3.05 -41.74
CA LEU A 86 1.47 4.34 -42.18
C LEU A 86 2.57 5.27 -42.77
N GLU A 87 3.77 5.25 -42.20
CA GLU A 87 4.91 6.03 -42.69
C GLU A 87 5.44 5.50 -44.04
N LEU A 88 5.54 4.17 -44.18
CA LEU A 88 6.03 3.50 -45.39
C LEU A 88 5.03 3.55 -46.57
N TYR A 89 3.76 3.80 -46.28
CA TYR A 89 2.77 3.92 -47.35
C TYR A 89 3.02 5.18 -48.19
N THR A 90 3.46 4.97 -49.42
CA THR A 90 3.66 6.02 -50.42
C THR A 90 2.39 6.14 -51.27
N PRO A 91 1.68 7.24 -51.20
CA PRO A 91 0.49 7.43 -52.04
C PRO A 91 0.88 7.53 -53.52
N PRO A 92 -0.03 7.18 -54.46
CA PRO A 92 0.18 7.42 -55.86
C PRO A 92 0.40 8.91 -56.15
N ASP A 93 1.06 9.24 -57.28
CA ASP A 93 1.55 10.58 -57.67
C ASP A 93 0.52 11.72 -57.62
N ASN A 94 -0.78 11.42 -57.49
CA ASN A 94 -1.88 12.34 -57.36
C ASN A 94 -2.46 12.48 -55.93
N ALA A 95 -1.66 12.25 -54.89
CA ALA A 95 -2.12 12.36 -53.50
C ALA A 95 -2.61 13.78 -53.21
N ASN A 96 -3.93 13.88 -53.03
CA ASN A 96 -4.64 15.10 -52.70
C ASN A 96 -4.25 15.58 -51.28
N GLU A 97 -4.29 16.87 -50.98
CA GLU A 97 -4.10 17.49 -49.66
C GLU A 97 -4.94 16.81 -48.58
N ILE A 98 -6.13 16.32 -48.92
CA ILE A 98 -7.02 15.56 -48.03
C ILE A 98 -6.37 14.30 -47.54
N TYR A 99 -5.60 13.56 -48.37
CA TYR A 99 -4.90 12.36 -47.98
C TYR A 99 -3.75 12.66 -46.99
N LEU A 100 -2.96 13.70 -47.29
CA LEU A 100 -1.86 14.13 -46.43
C LEU A 100 -2.38 14.59 -45.08
N ALA A 101 -3.48 15.33 -45.02
CA ALA A 101 -4.14 15.72 -43.78
C ALA A 101 -4.71 14.52 -43.02
N PHE A 102 -5.27 13.51 -43.69
CA PHE A 102 -5.71 12.26 -43.08
C PHE A 102 -4.56 11.46 -42.47
N LYS A 103 -3.47 11.29 -43.23
CA LYS A 103 -2.24 10.63 -42.77
C LYS A 103 -1.67 11.31 -41.50
N GLY A 104 -1.63 12.63 -41.48
CA GLY A 104 -1.20 13.44 -40.35
C GLY A 104 -2.05 13.17 -39.10
N ARG A 105 -3.38 13.21 -39.24
CA ARG A 105 -4.30 12.91 -38.12
C ARG A 105 -4.16 11.48 -37.58
N CYS A 106 -4.04 10.49 -38.46
CA CYS A 106 -3.81 9.11 -38.04
C CYS A 106 -2.51 8.95 -37.24
N ARG A 107 -1.44 9.60 -37.69
CA ARG A 107 -0.16 9.61 -36.99
C ARG A 107 -0.28 10.23 -35.60
N GLU A 108 -0.90 11.40 -35.48
CA GLU A 108 -1.12 12.06 -34.19
C GLU A 108 -1.93 11.19 -33.23
N GLN A 109 -2.99 10.53 -33.72
CA GLN A 109 -3.79 9.60 -32.91
C GLN A 109 -2.97 8.39 -32.44
N ILE A 110 -2.19 7.77 -33.32
CA ILE A 110 -1.33 6.62 -32.98
C ILE A 110 -0.31 7.05 -31.92
N ASP A 111 0.35 8.19 -32.10
CA ASP A 111 1.33 8.72 -31.16
C ASP A 111 0.70 9.02 -29.78
N SER A 112 -0.53 9.53 -29.78
CA SER A 112 -1.30 9.74 -28.56
C SER A 112 -1.62 8.42 -27.84
N ILE A 113 -2.10 7.41 -28.56
CA ILE A 113 -2.41 6.09 -27.99
C ILE A 113 -1.13 5.42 -27.46
N ILE A 114 -0.01 5.51 -28.19
CA ILE A 114 1.30 4.97 -27.73
C ILE A 114 1.68 5.62 -26.39
N LYS A 115 1.53 6.93 -26.25
CA LYS A 115 1.81 7.63 -24.99
C LYS A 115 0.92 7.14 -23.85
N GLU A 116 -0.37 6.95 -24.13
CA GLU A 116 -1.34 6.49 -23.14
C GLU A 116 -1.11 5.04 -22.71
N VAL A 117 -0.84 4.14 -23.64
CA VAL A 117 -0.49 2.74 -23.36
C VAL A 117 0.80 2.66 -22.52
N ARG A 118 1.82 3.44 -22.87
CA ARG A 118 3.05 3.51 -22.07
C ARG A 118 2.76 4.03 -20.67
N HIS A 119 1.92 5.04 -20.54
CA HIS A 119 1.54 5.57 -19.23
C HIS A 119 0.83 4.50 -18.37
N ILE A 120 -0.16 3.80 -18.93
CA ILE A 120 -0.87 2.71 -18.23
C ILE A 120 0.10 1.58 -17.85
N SER A 121 0.96 1.16 -18.77
CA SER A 121 1.96 0.12 -18.53
C SER A 121 2.91 0.51 -17.39
N HIS A 122 3.39 1.75 -17.35
CA HIS A 122 4.25 2.25 -16.27
C HIS A 122 3.53 2.33 -14.92
N HIS A 123 2.23 2.63 -14.91
CA HIS A 123 1.44 2.58 -13.68
C HIS A 123 1.22 1.15 -13.17
N LEU A 124 1.03 0.21 -14.07
CA LEU A 124 0.84 -1.20 -13.72
C LEU A 124 2.14 -1.86 -13.27
N SER A 125 3.23 -1.59 -13.97
CA SER A 125 4.56 -2.12 -13.65
C SER A 125 5.59 -0.99 -13.72
N PRO A 126 6.02 -0.42 -12.58
CA PRO A 126 7.00 0.66 -12.60
C PRO A 126 8.37 0.13 -13.02
N ALA A 127 8.55 -0.05 -14.33
CA ALA A 127 9.83 -0.49 -14.91
C ALA A 127 10.98 0.43 -14.50
N LEU A 128 10.71 1.73 -14.33
CA LEU A 128 11.69 2.69 -13.83
C LEU A 128 12.18 2.35 -12.43
N LEU A 129 11.32 1.80 -11.57
CA LEU A 129 11.69 1.39 -10.22
C LEU A 129 12.75 0.28 -10.22
N SER A 130 12.59 -0.73 -11.10
CA SER A 130 13.53 -1.83 -11.19
C SER A 130 14.84 -1.45 -11.90
N LEU A 131 14.81 -0.46 -12.80
CA LEU A 131 15.98 -0.05 -13.57
C LEU A 131 16.75 1.10 -12.93
N TYR A 132 16.07 2.05 -12.30
CA TYR A 132 16.65 3.31 -11.85
C TYR A 132 16.36 3.64 -10.38
N GLY A 133 15.66 2.75 -9.66
CA GLY A 133 15.37 2.88 -8.23
C GLY A 133 14.18 3.78 -7.89
N LEU A 134 13.93 3.90 -6.59
CA LEU A 134 12.73 4.55 -6.03
C LEU A 134 12.68 6.05 -6.34
N GLU A 135 13.79 6.75 -6.19
CA GLU A 135 13.86 8.19 -6.41
C GLU A 135 13.50 8.59 -7.84
N ALA A 136 14.09 7.89 -8.82
CA ALA A 136 13.82 8.16 -10.24
C ALA A 136 12.35 7.87 -10.61
N ALA A 137 11.79 6.78 -10.07
CA ALA A 137 10.38 6.43 -10.29
C ALA A 137 9.43 7.48 -9.70
N LEU A 138 9.70 7.94 -8.48
CA LEU A 138 8.92 9.00 -7.82
C LEU A 138 9.01 10.32 -8.59
N ASN A 139 10.22 10.77 -8.94
CA ASN A 139 10.40 12.00 -9.69
C ASN A 139 9.62 11.99 -11.01
N LYS A 140 9.61 10.85 -11.72
CA LYS A 140 8.83 10.72 -12.95
C LYS A 140 7.32 10.82 -12.72
N GLN A 141 6.83 10.20 -11.64
CA GLN A 141 5.43 10.27 -11.24
C GLN A 141 5.02 11.71 -10.87
N LEU A 142 5.83 12.40 -10.06
CA LEU A 142 5.57 13.77 -9.66
C LEU A 142 5.64 14.74 -10.85
N GLN A 143 6.57 14.54 -11.78
CA GLN A 143 6.61 15.31 -13.02
C GLN A 143 5.31 15.19 -13.80
N TYR A 144 4.80 13.96 -13.95
CA TYR A 144 3.51 13.74 -14.64
C TYR A 144 2.35 14.45 -13.94
N ILE A 145 2.30 14.41 -12.60
CA ILE A 145 1.28 15.12 -11.81
C ILE A 145 1.38 16.63 -12.03
N ASN A 146 2.58 17.18 -11.96
CA ASN A 146 2.82 18.61 -12.18
C ASN A 146 2.38 19.07 -13.59
N ASP A 147 2.63 18.23 -14.61
CA ASP A 147 2.30 18.55 -15.99
C ASP A 147 0.78 18.41 -16.29
N SER A 148 0.06 17.55 -15.56
CA SER A 148 -1.32 17.15 -15.93
C SER A 148 -2.41 17.69 -14.99
N SER A 149 -2.11 17.98 -13.71
CA SER A 149 -3.16 18.23 -12.71
C SER A 149 -3.19 19.66 -12.16
N GLY A 150 -2.23 20.51 -12.49
CA GLY A 150 -2.10 21.86 -11.90
C GLY A 150 -1.71 21.83 -10.39
N LEU A 151 -1.30 20.66 -9.87
CA LEU A 151 -0.73 20.49 -8.55
C LEU A 151 0.77 20.77 -8.60
N SER A 152 1.34 21.29 -7.51
CA SER A 152 2.78 21.38 -7.30
C SER A 152 3.23 20.26 -6.35
N ALA A 153 3.83 19.21 -6.90
CA ALA A 153 4.31 18.07 -6.13
C ALA A 153 5.84 18.01 -6.15
N VAL A 154 6.47 17.95 -4.98
CA VAL A 154 7.93 17.96 -4.81
C VAL A 154 8.41 16.74 -4.03
N LEU A 155 9.61 16.25 -4.38
CA LEU A 155 10.36 15.24 -3.64
C LEU A 155 11.63 15.87 -3.07
N ASN A 156 11.78 15.81 -1.76
CA ASN A 156 13.00 16.16 -1.04
C ASN A 156 13.65 14.87 -0.55
N ASN A 157 14.78 14.48 -1.15
CA ASN A 157 15.50 13.26 -0.77
C ASN A 157 16.84 13.61 -0.12
N GLU A 158 16.91 13.46 1.20
CA GLU A 158 18.13 13.59 2.01
C GLU A 158 18.74 12.21 2.37
N ALA A 159 18.19 11.11 1.81
CA ALA A 159 18.59 9.75 2.12
C ALA A 159 18.97 8.94 0.87
N THR A 160 19.54 9.59 -0.15
CA THR A 160 19.83 8.98 -1.47
C THR A 160 20.58 7.65 -1.35
N ASP A 161 21.64 7.58 -0.52
CA ASP A 161 22.43 6.35 -0.36
C ASP A 161 21.60 5.19 0.22
N VAL A 162 20.73 5.48 1.17
CA VAL A 162 19.84 4.51 1.81
C VAL A 162 18.75 4.05 0.83
N VAL A 163 18.15 4.99 0.12
CA VAL A 163 17.10 4.73 -0.86
C VAL A 163 17.61 3.84 -2.00
N ASN A 164 18.85 4.04 -2.45
CA ASN A 164 19.48 3.23 -3.51
C ASN A 164 19.86 1.81 -3.05
N GLN A 165 19.94 1.56 -1.75
CA GLN A 165 20.24 0.23 -1.17
C GLN A 165 19.00 -0.59 -0.83
N LEU A 166 17.79 -0.02 -1.01
CA LEU A 166 16.56 -0.74 -0.75
C LEU A 166 16.41 -1.96 -1.68
N SER A 167 15.91 -3.07 -1.14
CA SER A 167 15.50 -4.19 -1.98
C SER A 167 14.37 -3.75 -2.93
N LEU A 168 14.29 -4.39 -4.09
CA LEU A 168 13.21 -4.09 -5.05
C LEU A 168 11.81 -4.27 -4.42
N GLU A 169 11.66 -5.25 -3.54
CA GLU A 169 10.41 -5.49 -2.81
C GLU A 169 10.04 -4.32 -1.90
N THR A 170 11.00 -3.86 -1.08
CA THR A 170 10.81 -2.71 -0.18
C THR A 170 10.52 -1.43 -0.98
N ALA A 171 11.33 -1.17 -2.01
CA ALA A 171 11.14 0.00 -2.87
C ALA A 171 9.77 -0.04 -3.57
N THR A 172 9.30 -1.22 -4.02
CA THR A 172 7.97 -1.39 -4.63
C THR A 172 6.86 -1.11 -3.61
N ALA A 173 6.98 -1.64 -2.40
CA ALA A 173 5.97 -1.40 -1.36
C ALA A 173 5.85 0.10 -1.03
N ILE A 174 6.98 0.79 -0.84
CA ILE A 174 7.03 2.25 -0.58
C ILE A 174 6.44 3.02 -1.77
N TYR A 175 6.85 2.70 -3.00
CA TYR A 175 6.34 3.34 -4.20
C TYR A 175 4.82 3.22 -4.30
N ARG A 176 4.26 2.02 -4.07
CA ARG A 176 2.81 1.79 -4.14
C ARG A 176 2.04 2.51 -3.03
N VAL A 177 2.61 2.65 -1.85
CA VAL A 177 2.02 3.45 -0.77
C VAL A 177 1.97 4.92 -1.17
N LEU A 178 3.07 5.48 -1.67
CA LEU A 178 3.13 6.87 -2.12
C LEU A 178 2.21 7.12 -3.33
N GLU A 179 2.14 6.18 -4.28
CA GLU A 179 1.20 6.23 -5.40
C GLU A 179 -0.27 6.30 -4.94
N GLU A 180 -0.65 5.48 -3.96
CA GLU A 180 -2.01 5.51 -3.39
C GLU A 180 -2.31 6.85 -2.70
N LEU A 181 -1.34 7.39 -1.94
CA LEU A 181 -1.46 8.69 -1.29
C LEU A 181 -1.62 9.82 -2.32
N LEU A 182 -0.80 9.84 -3.37
CA LEU A 182 -0.90 10.79 -4.47
C LEU A 182 -2.26 10.72 -5.16
N ASN A 183 -2.75 9.52 -5.46
CA ASN A 183 -4.06 9.31 -6.07
C ASN A 183 -5.21 9.80 -5.16
N ASN A 184 -5.09 9.57 -3.85
CA ASN A 184 -6.08 10.04 -2.88
C ASN A 184 -6.09 11.57 -2.81
N THR A 185 -4.95 12.22 -2.84
CA THR A 185 -4.87 13.70 -2.86
C THR A 185 -5.48 14.26 -4.14
N ILE A 186 -5.13 13.72 -5.31
CA ILE A 186 -5.68 14.18 -6.60
C ILE A 186 -7.21 14.04 -6.65
N LYS A 187 -7.75 12.92 -6.15
CA LYS A 187 -9.18 12.62 -6.23
C LYS A 187 -10.01 13.31 -5.15
N HIS A 188 -9.44 13.50 -3.97
CA HIS A 188 -10.26 13.78 -2.78
C HIS A 188 -9.83 15.01 -1.98
N ALA A 189 -8.57 15.45 -2.05
CA ALA A 189 -8.07 16.45 -1.13
C ALA A 189 -8.36 17.89 -1.55
N ALA A 190 -8.58 18.17 -2.84
CA ALA A 190 -8.59 19.53 -3.39
C ALA A 190 -7.34 20.34 -2.97
N ALA A 191 -6.19 19.66 -2.90
CA ALA A 191 -4.91 20.26 -2.58
C ALA A 191 -4.33 20.99 -3.79
N THR A 192 -3.39 21.90 -3.53
CA THR A 192 -2.58 22.58 -4.56
C THR A 192 -1.10 22.22 -4.45
N GLU A 193 -0.68 21.68 -3.30
CA GLU A 193 0.70 21.35 -3.02
C GLU A 193 0.81 19.98 -2.36
N ILE A 194 1.84 19.24 -2.75
CA ILE A 194 2.22 17.94 -2.17
C ILE A 194 3.72 17.97 -1.91
N ALA A 195 4.15 17.51 -0.73
CA ALA A 195 5.55 17.29 -0.43
C ALA A 195 5.80 15.85 0.03
N ILE A 196 6.83 15.22 -0.54
CA ILE A 196 7.37 13.93 -0.12
C ILE A 196 8.78 14.18 0.39
N ASN A 197 9.05 13.78 1.64
CA ASN A 197 10.34 13.98 2.29
C ASN A 197 10.93 12.59 2.65
N LEU A 198 12.14 12.32 2.17
CA LEU A 198 12.88 11.11 2.50
C LEU A 198 14.11 11.51 3.32
N SER A 199 14.24 10.96 4.51
CA SER A 199 15.42 11.20 5.37
C SER A 199 15.85 9.89 6.06
N ALA A 200 17.12 9.82 6.44
CA ALA A 200 17.68 8.67 7.14
C ALA A 200 18.11 9.08 8.56
N GLN A 201 17.62 8.37 9.56
CA GLN A 201 17.98 8.59 10.97
C GLN A 201 18.22 7.23 11.65
N GLN A 202 19.39 7.07 12.29
CA GLN A 202 19.71 5.92 13.15
C GLN A 202 19.29 4.55 12.58
N SER A 203 19.71 4.16 11.41
CA SER A 203 19.32 2.88 10.76
C SER A 203 17.83 2.78 10.40
N LYS A 204 17.15 3.91 10.25
CA LYS A 204 15.77 3.97 9.77
C LYS A 204 15.67 4.91 8.58
N LEU A 205 14.88 4.52 7.59
CA LEU A 205 14.39 5.42 6.55
C LEU A 205 13.07 6.02 7.04
N ILE A 206 13.00 7.34 7.04
CA ILE A 206 11.79 8.09 7.39
C ILE A 206 11.23 8.68 6.11
N ILE A 207 9.95 8.43 5.86
CA ILE A 207 9.23 8.85 4.68
C ILE A 207 8.06 9.69 5.14
N GLY A 208 8.12 10.99 4.89
CA GLY A 208 7.03 11.94 5.15
C GLY A 208 6.25 12.20 3.87
N TYR A 209 4.94 12.21 3.96
CA TYR A 209 4.04 12.67 2.91
C TYR A 209 3.09 13.71 3.50
N GLU A 210 2.92 14.82 2.83
CA GLU A 210 1.98 15.86 3.22
C GLU A 210 1.34 16.53 2.02
N ASP A 211 0.07 16.91 2.16
CA ASP A 211 -0.65 17.78 1.24
C ASP A 211 -1.33 18.93 1.98
N ASN A 212 -1.61 20.01 1.27
CA ASN A 212 -2.27 21.19 1.84
C ASN A 212 -3.81 21.19 1.62
N GLY A 213 -4.41 20.03 1.34
CA GLY A 213 -5.82 19.90 1.05
C GLY A 213 -6.74 20.02 2.27
N LYS A 214 -7.95 19.48 2.14
CA LYS A 214 -8.98 19.56 3.21
C LYS A 214 -8.72 18.65 4.41
N GLY A 215 -7.68 17.78 4.34
CA GLY A 215 -7.32 16.87 5.41
C GLY A 215 -8.29 15.70 5.62
N LEU A 216 -8.15 15.05 6.77
CA LEU A 216 -9.00 13.92 7.16
C LEU A 216 -10.42 14.39 7.52
N PRO A 217 -11.46 13.62 7.16
CA PRO A 217 -12.81 13.90 7.62
C PRO A 217 -12.91 13.77 9.15
N ALA A 218 -13.82 14.53 9.77
CA ALA A 218 -14.04 14.51 11.21
C ALA A 218 -14.35 13.09 11.76
N ASN A 219 -14.92 12.20 10.94
CA ASN A 219 -15.09 10.78 11.26
C ASN A 219 -13.93 9.97 10.70
N THR A 220 -12.82 9.99 11.41
CA THR A 220 -11.56 9.33 11.05
C THR A 220 -11.70 7.80 10.88
N ASP A 221 -12.66 7.17 11.60
CA ASP A 221 -12.87 5.71 11.53
C ASP A 221 -13.30 5.24 10.13
N VAL A 222 -14.09 6.03 9.41
CA VAL A 222 -14.52 5.71 8.04
C VAL A 222 -13.35 5.77 7.06
N PHE A 223 -12.44 6.72 7.26
CA PHE A 223 -11.26 6.87 6.42
C PHE A 223 -10.25 5.73 6.67
N ILE A 224 -9.96 5.43 7.95
CA ILE A 224 -9.02 4.36 8.33
C ILE A 224 -9.53 2.99 7.85
N ASN A 225 -10.84 2.76 7.84
CA ASN A 225 -11.44 1.53 7.35
C ASN A 225 -11.64 1.48 5.83
N GLY A 226 -11.29 2.53 5.10
CA GLY A 226 -11.35 2.58 3.63
C GLY A 226 -10.38 1.60 2.96
N ILE A 227 -10.72 1.14 1.75
CA ILE A 227 -9.90 0.17 0.99
C ILE A 227 -8.48 0.71 0.76
N GLY A 228 -8.34 2.01 0.44
CA GLY A 228 -7.03 2.65 0.21
C GLY A 228 -6.12 2.59 1.43
N MET A 229 -6.64 2.94 2.61
CA MET A 229 -5.85 2.88 3.87
C MET A 229 -5.48 1.43 4.24
N ARG A 230 -6.39 0.48 4.06
CA ARG A 230 -6.06 -0.94 4.27
C ARG A 230 -4.96 -1.44 3.33
N ASN A 231 -4.95 -1.00 2.08
CA ASN A 231 -3.89 -1.30 1.13
C ASN A 231 -2.55 -0.69 1.58
N ILE A 232 -2.55 0.56 2.05
CA ILE A 232 -1.36 1.22 2.62
C ILE A 232 -0.84 0.44 3.82
N GLU A 233 -1.71 0.14 4.79
CA GLU A 233 -1.36 -0.60 6.00
C GLU A 233 -0.80 -2.00 5.69
N SER A 234 -1.46 -2.72 4.78
CA SER A 234 -1.01 -4.04 4.34
C SER A 234 0.39 -3.99 3.71
N ARG A 235 0.66 -3.02 2.84
CA ARG A 235 1.95 -2.86 2.18
C ARG A 235 3.05 -2.45 3.15
N LEU A 236 2.77 -1.55 4.09
CA LEU A 236 3.71 -1.18 5.14
C LEU A 236 4.01 -2.36 6.08
N SER A 237 2.99 -3.14 6.43
CA SER A 237 3.15 -4.35 7.24
C SER A 237 4.02 -5.41 6.56
N LEU A 238 3.92 -5.59 5.24
CA LEU A 238 4.74 -6.50 4.45
C LEU A 238 6.25 -6.25 4.63
N ILE A 239 6.64 -4.98 4.68
CA ILE A 239 8.05 -4.58 4.84
C ILE A 239 8.42 -4.29 6.29
N GLY A 240 7.53 -4.53 7.26
CA GLY A 240 7.76 -4.23 8.67
C GLY A 240 7.88 -2.74 9.00
N ALA A 241 7.33 -1.86 8.15
CA ALA A 241 7.32 -0.43 8.38
C ALA A 241 6.16 -0.03 9.32
N GLN A 242 6.44 0.97 10.15
CA GLN A 242 5.44 1.60 11.03
C GLN A 242 5.01 2.93 10.43
N TYR A 243 3.79 3.38 10.74
CA TYR A 243 3.33 4.70 10.30
C TYR A 243 2.57 5.45 11.40
N GLN A 244 2.54 6.75 11.26
CA GLN A 244 1.78 7.67 12.11
C GLN A 244 1.05 8.68 11.21
N LEU A 245 -0.25 8.85 11.43
CA LEU A 245 -1.04 9.90 10.79
C LEU A 245 -0.81 11.23 11.53
N GLY A 246 -0.80 12.33 10.80
CA GLY A 246 -0.75 13.68 11.36
C GLY A 246 -2.00 13.99 12.19
N ALA A 247 -1.91 15.01 13.04
CA ALA A 247 -3.02 15.43 13.88
C ALA A 247 -4.19 15.92 13.00
N PRO A 248 -5.43 15.50 13.28
CA PRO A 248 -6.61 15.87 12.50
C PRO A 248 -6.94 17.37 12.52
N GLU A 249 -6.35 18.13 13.45
CA GLU A 249 -6.54 19.58 13.58
C GLU A 249 -5.69 20.39 12.58
N LYS A 250 -4.69 19.79 11.95
CA LYS A 250 -3.89 20.44 10.91
C LYS A 250 -4.62 20.44 9.58
N LYS A 251 -4.55 21.57 8.89
CA LYS A 251 -5.02 21.69 7.51
C LYS A 251 -4.15 20.80 6.61
N GLY A 252 -4.80 19.96 5.80
CA GLY A 252 -4.12 19.00 4.92
C GLY A 252 -3.99 17.60 5.55
N PHE A 253 -3.53 16.66 4.74
CA PHE A 253 -3.26 15.29 5.17
C PHE A 253 -1.76 15.10 5.37
N GLN A 254 -1.37 14.39 6.43
CA GLN A 254 0.01 14.07 6.73
C GLN A 254 0.13 12.62 7.21
N ILE A 255 1.13 11.91 6.69
CA ILE A 255 1.53 10.59 7.18
C ILE A 255 3.06 10.50 7.25
N ASN A 256 3.57 9.97 8.35
CA ASN A 256 4.99 9.68 8.55
C ASN A 256 5.17 8.16 8.65
N MET A 257 6.04 7.61 7.83
CA MET A 257 6.34 6.18 7.78
C MET A 257 7.80 5.95 8.18
N GLN A 258 8.06 4.88 8.90
CA GLN A 258 9.40 4.50 9.36
C GLN A 258 9.70 3.06 8.98
N TYR A 259 10.72 2.86 8.17
CA TYR A 259 11.25 1.55 7.80
C TYR A 259 12.59 1.30 8.47
N SER A 260 12.74 0.20 9.21
CA SER A 260 14.01 -0.19 9.83
C SER A 260 14.90 -0.86 8.79
N LEU A 261 16.10 -0.32 8.60
CA LEU A 261 17.07 -0.91 7.67
C LEU A 261 17.57 -2.25 8.23
N PRO A 262 17.75 -3.28 7.39
CA PRO A 262 18.36 -4.52 7.82
C PRO A 262 19.76 -4.23 8.37
N GLN A 263 20.08 -4.81 9.53
CA GLN A 263 21.44 -4.72 10.07
C GLN A 263 22.36 -5.51 9.15
N SER A 264 23.36 -4.84 8.61
CA SER A 264 24.41 -5.43 7.75
C SER A 264 25.30 -6.38 8.53
#